data_39b272c5dc5d2b2e620f18639b970f9c
#
_entry.id   39b272c5dc5d2b2e620f18639b970f9c
#
_cell.length_a   1.000
_cell.length_b   1.000
_cell.length_c   1.000
_cell.angle_alpha   90.00
_cell.angle_beta   90.00
_cell.angle_gamma   90.00
#
_symmetry.space_group_name_H-M   'P 1'
#
loop_
_entity.id
_entity.type
_entity.pdbx_description
1 polymer ?
#
loop_
_entity_poly.entity_id
_entity_poly.type
_entity_poly.pdbx_seq_one_letter_code
_entity_poly.pdbx_strand_id
1 'polypeptide(L)'
;MNTRHNPTEADNLTPRQRRYVGALLTARTIAEAAAAVGCSARTGERWARLPAVQSALRDAQGEALAQTARRAFAALSMALDVLQNIMADPGAPTGARVSAARCVLESASRIFALQDLTARVEALEAFDVDEWKQTRAARLQAVAALEGGQDD
;
A
#
# COMPACT_ATOMS: atom_id res chain seq x y z
N MET A 1 -11.04 25.26 -19.11
CA MET A 1 -10.55 25.26 -17.74
C MET A 1 -9.14 24.72 -17.75
N ASN A 2 -8.15 25.57 -17.61
CA ASN A 2 -6.73 25.23 -17.77
C ASN A 2 -6.21 24.83 -16.37
N THR A 3 -6.18 23.53 -16.09
CA THR A 3 -5.53 22.98 -14.89
C THR A 3 -4.02 23.23 -15.03
N ARG A 4 -3.54 24.28 -14.37
CA ARG A 4 -2.10 24.52 -14.21
C ARG A 4 -1.54 23.31 -13.46
N HIS A 5 -0.92 22.42 -14.22
CA HIS A 5 -0.09 21.37 -13.65
C HIS A 5 1.07 22.07 -12.92
N ASN A 6 1.04 22.03 -11.59
CA ASN A 6 2.15 22.51 -10.78
C ASN A 6 3.32 21.55 -11.05
N PRO A 7 4.47 21.99 -11.61
CA PRO A 7 5.56 21.09 -11.91
C PRO A 7 6.02 20.43 -10.60
N THR A 8 5.84 19.14 -10.52
CA THR A 8 6.34 18.33 -9.42
C THR A 8 7.87 18.42 -9.43
N GLU A 9 8.54 18.38 -8.28
CA GLU A 9 10.02 18.42 -8.20
C GLU A 9 10.68 17.36 -9.09
N ALA A 10 9.97 16.27 -9.40
CA ALA A 10 10.36 15.25 -10.38
C ALA A 10 10.52 15.76 -11.82
N ASP A 11 9.83 16.86 -12.20
CA ASP A 11 9.94 17.43 -13.55
C ASP A 11 11.29 18.15 -13.77
N ASN A 12 12.02 18.50 -12.72
CA ASN A 12 13.31 19.17 -12.77
C ASN A 12 14.51 18.23 -12.96
N LEU A 13 14.28 16.92 -13.16
CA LEU A 13 15.36 15.96 -13.36
C LEU A 13 15.92 16.03 -14.78
N THR A 14 17.27 16.00 -14.89
CA THR A 14 17.92 15.83 -16.18
C THR A 14 17.58 14.46 -16.79
N PRO A 15 17.64 14.30 -18.14
CA PRO A 15 17.38 12.99 -18.76
C PRO A 15 18.27 11.86 -18.23
N ARG A 16 19.47 12.20 -17.79
CA ARG A 16 20.40 11.22 -17.20
C ARG A 16 19.99 10.83 -15.77
N GLN A 17 19.50 11.77 -14.98
CA GLN A 17 18.95 11.50 -13.64
C GLN A 17 17.65 10.69 -13.72
N ARG A 18 16.76 10.92 -14.70
CA ARG A 18 15.58 10.08 -14.90
C ARG A 18 15.95 8.63 -15.23
N ARG A 19 16.95 8.43 -16.10
CA ARG A 19 17.49 7.07 -16.38
C ARG A 19 18.09 6.44 -15.13
N TYR A 20 18.77 7.24 -14.30
CA TYR A 20 19.32 6.77 -13.04
C TYR A 20 18.24 6.32 -12.05
N VAL A 21 17.13 7.05 -11.91
CA VAL A 21 15.97 6.62 -11.13
C VAL A 21 15.43 5.27 -11.63
N GLY A 22 15.28 5.10 -12.95
CA GLY A 22 14.89 3.80 -13.52
C GLY A 22 15.88 2.68 -13.22
N ALA A 23 17.18 2.96 -13.26
CA ALA A 23 18.21 1.97 -12.91
C ALA A 23 18.18 1.58 -11.43
N LEU A 24 17.85 2.51 -10.52
CA LEU A 24 17.72 2.23 -9.08
C LEU A 24 16.58 1.26 -8.75
N LEU A 25 15.56 1.11 -9.60
CA LEU A 25 14.47 0.16 -9.38
C LEU A 25 14.91 -1.31 -9.52
N THR A 26 15.98 -1.56 -10.28
CA THR A 26 16.42 -2.92 -10.62
C THR A 26 17.83 -3.24 -10.13
N ALA A 27 18.65 -2.23 -9.87
CA ALA A 27 20.03 -2.39 -9.40
C ALA A 27 20.07 -2.82 -7.93
N ARG A 28 21.04 -3.63 -7.59
CA ARG A 28 21.27 -4.11 -6.19
C ARG A 28 22.02 -3.06 -5.34
N THR A 29 22.74 -2.16 -6.01
CA THR A 29 23.53 -1.13 -5.35
C THR A 29 23.49 0.20 -6.09
N ILE A 30 23.73 1.30 -5.39
CA ILE A 30 23.89 2.65 -5.96
C ILE A 30 24.99 2.69 -7.02
N ALA A 31 26.10 1.97 -6.79
CA ALA A 31 27.22 1.91 -7.71
C ALA A 31 26.83 1.23 -9.03
N GLU A 32 26.05 0.14 -8.97
CA GLU A 32 25.55 -0.56 -10.13
C GLU A 32 24.58 0.33 -10.93
N ALA A 33 23.62 1.01 -10.28
CA ALA A 33 22.74 1.97 -10.94
C ALA A 33 23.50 3.11 -11.60
N ALA A 34 24.54 3.63 -10.96
CA ALA A 34 25.41 4.67 -11.51
C ALA A 34 26.15 4.17 -12.76
N ALA A 35 26.72 2.97 -12.71
CA ALA A 35 27.40 2.34 -13.84
C ALA A 35 26.45 2.14 -15.03
N ALA A 36 25.21 1.69 -14.80
CA ALA A 36 24.19 1.49 -15.83
C ALA A 36 23.87 2.74 -16.64
N VAL A 37 24.02 3.93 -16.03
CA VAL A 37 23.81 5.22 -16.72
C VAL A 37 25.12 5.91 -17.11
N GLY A 38 26.25 5.21 -16.96
CA GLY A 38 27.58 5.69 -17.36
C GLY A 38 28.09 6.84 -16.46
N CYS A 39 27.83 6.83 -15.15
CA CYS A 39 28.41 7.77 -14.21
C CYS A 39 29.17 7.06 -13.09
N SER A 40 30.04 7.83 -12.37
CA SER A 40 30.78 7.28 -11.23
C SER A 40 29.86 7.00 -10.04
N ALA A 41 30.25 6.05 -9.19
CA ALA A 41 29.55 5.74 -7.94
C ALA A 41 29.34 7.00 -7.09
N ARG A 42 30.37 7.86 -6.96
CA ARG A 42 30.29 9.14 -6.22
C ARG A 42 29.23 10.08 -6.81
N THR A 43 29.04 10.09 -8.12
CA THR A 43 27.99 10.88 -8.77
C THR A 43 26.60 10.28 -8.46
N GLY A 44 26.47 8.95 -8.50
CA GLY A 44 25.28 8.23 -8.11
C GLY A 44 24.86 8.52 -6.66
N GLU A 45 25.79 8.43 -5.72
CA GLU A 45 25.57 8.76 -4.31
C GLU A 45 25.09 10.21 -4.12
N ARG A 46 25.71 11.16 -4.82
CA ARG A 46 25.27 12.54 -4.77
C ARG A 46 23.85 12.71 -5.31
N TRP A 47 23.51 12.05 -6.43
CA TRP A 47 22.18 12.11 -7.02
C TRP A 47 21.13 11.44 -6.13
N ALA A 48 21.45 10.32 -5.51
CA ALA A 48 20.56 9.63 -4.58
C ALA A 48 20.12 10.49 -3.38
N ARG A 49 20.90 11.51 -3.03
CA ARG A 49 20.58 12.45 -1.92
C ARG A 49 19.75 13.66 -2.37
N LEU A 50 19.54 13.86 -3.67
CA LEU A 50 18.75 14.97 -4.18
C LEU A 50 17.26 14.74 -3.89
N PRO A 51 16.54 15.71 -3.30
CA PRO A 51 15.10 15.57 -3.01
C PRO A 51 14.29 15.19 -4.25
N ALA A 52 14.58 15.81 -5.40
CA ALA A 52 13.92 15.51 -6.66
C ALA A 52 14.12 14.04 -7.11
N VAL A 53 15.33 13.49 -6.95
CA VAL A 53 15.61 12.07 -7.26
C VAL A 53 14.89 11.14 -6.28
N GLN A 54 14.85 11.47 -5.00
CA GLN A 54 14.15 10.69 -3.99
C GLN A 54 12.64 10.70 -4.22
N SER A 55 12.06 11.86 -4.58
CA SER A 55 10.64 11.94 -4.94
C SER A 55 10.34 11.08 -6.15
N ALA A 56 11.07 11.27 -7.25
CA ALA A 56 10.89 10.49 -8.46
C ALA A 56 11.10 8.98 -8.25
N LEU A 57 12.00 8.59 -7.36
CA LEU A 57 12.20 7.18 -7.00
C LEU A 57 10.99 6.61 -6.25
N ARG A 58 10.44 7.35 -5.28
CA ARG A 58 9.21 6.93 -4.57
C ARG A 58 8.03 6.77 -5.53
N ASP A 59 7.86 7.72 -6.44
CA ASP A 59 6.78 7.69 -7.45
C ASP A 59 6.94 6.48 -8.38
N ALA A 60 8.16 6.24 -8.86
CA ALA A 60 8.47 5.09 -9.71
C ALA A 60 8.31 3.74 -8.97
N GLN A 61 8.65 3.67 -7.68
CA GLN A 61 8.42 2.50 -6.84
C GLN A 61 6.91 2.25 -6.64
N GLY A 62 6.15 3.31 -6.37
CA GLY A 62 4.69 3.24 -6.25
C GLY A 62 4.03 2.73 -7.53
N GLU A 63 4.43 3.25 -8.70
CA GLU A 63 3.91 2.78 -9.99
C GLU A 63 4.29 1.32 -10.28
N ALA A 64 5.54 0.92 -10.02
CA ALA A 64 5.99 -0.47 -10.19
C ALA A 64 5.20 -1.43 -9.27
N LEU A 65 4.95 -1.03 -8.02
CA LEU A 65 4.12 -1.79 -7.09
C LEU A 65 2.68 -1.90 -7.57
N ALA A 66 2.07 -0.78 -8.00
CA ALA A 66 0.72 -0.75 -8.53
C ALA A 66 0.57 -1.62 -9.79
N GLN A 67 1.55 -1.59 -10.69
CA GLN A 67 1.57 -2.45 -11.86
C GLN A 67 1.66 -3.93 -11.48
N THR A 68 2.52 -4.27 -10.51
CA THR A 68 2.66 -5.64 -10.01
C THR A 68 1.36 -6.11 -9.36
N ALA A 69 0.72 -5.26 -8.55
CA ALA A 69 -0.58 -5.55 -7.95
C ALA A 69 -1.65 -5.82 -9.01
N ARG A 70 -1.76 -4.97 -10.05
CA ARG A 70 -2.72 -5.18 -11.16
C ARG A 70 -2.49 -6.54 -11.85
N ARG A 71 -1.23 -6.92 -12.08
CA ARG A 71 -0.91 -8.24 -12.66
C ARG A 71 -1.26 -9.39 -11.73
N ALA A 72 -1.02 -9.24 -10.42
CA ALA A 72 -1.39 -10.23 -9.42
C ALA A 72 -2.92 -10.41 -9.33
N PHE A 73 -3.68 -9.32 -9.37
CA PHE A 73 -5.16 -9.37 -9.41
C PHE A 73 -5.69 -10.07 -10.67
N ALA A 74 -5.10 -9.80 -11.84
CA ALA A 74 -5.49 -10.49 -13.07
C ALA A 74 -5.22 -12.01 -12.97
N ALA A 75 -4.06 -12.41 -12.45
CA ALA A 75 -3.72 -13.81 -12.24
C ALA A 75 -4.64 -14.49 -11.21
N LEU A 76 -5.01 -13.77 -10.14
CA LEU A 76 -5.94 -14.26 -9.13
C LEU A 76 -7.33 -14.51 -9.73
N SER A 77 -7.84 -13.61 -10.58
CA SER A 77 -9.11 -13.79 -11.28
C SER A 77 -9.10 -15.06 -12.16
N MET A 78 -8.03 -15.24 -12.94
CA MET A 78 -7.87 -16.46 -13.76
C MET A 78 -7.83 -17.74 -12.92
N ALA A 79 -7.14 -17.71 -11.77
CA ALA A 79 -7.09 -18.86 -10.87
C ALA A 79 -8.47 -19.17 -10.28
N LEU A 80 -9.24 -18.15 -9.93
CA LEU A 80 -10.60 -18.31 -9.43
C LEU A 80 -11.53 -18.91 -10.50
N ASP A 81 -11.43 -18.46 -11.75
CA ASP A 81 -12.19 -19.02 -12.87
C ASP A 81 -11.91 -20.51 -13.07
N VAL A 82 -10.63 -20.92 -12.98
CA VAL A 82 -10.23 -22.33 -13.07
C VAL A 82 -10.84 -23.15 -11.93
N LEU A 83 -10.79 -22.65 -10.69
CA LEU A 83 -11.37 -23.33 -9.53
C LEU A 83 -12.91 -23.46 -9.67
N GLN A 84 -13.59 -22.41 -10.12
CA GLN A 84 -15.02 -22.40 -10.36
C GLN A 84 -15.42 -23.42 -11.44
N ASN A 85 -14.66 -23.50 -12.54
CA ASN A 85 -14.88 -24.46 -13.61
C ASN A 85 -14.74 -25.91 -13.10
N ILE A 86 -13.70 -26.20 -12.29
CA ILE A 86 -13.52 -27.52 -11.69
C ILE A 86 -14.69 -27.87 -10.75
N MET A 87 -15.17 -26.91 -9.96
CA MET A 87 -16.31 -27.12 -9.05
C MET A 87 -17.60 -27.39 -9.80
N ALA A 88 -17.81 -26.73 -10.93
CA ALA A 88 -19.03 -26.82 -11.74
C ALA A 88 -19.03 -28.06 -12.67
N ASP A 89 -17.88 -28.63 -13.01
CA ASP A 89 -17.77 -29.74 -13.92
C ASP A 89 -18.25 -31.07 -13.27
N PRO A 90 -19.39 -31.65 -13.73
CA PRO A 90 -19.87 -32.92 -13.21
C PRO A 90 -18.96 -34.11 -13.59
N GLY A 91 -18.12 -33.97 -14.63
CA GLY A 91 -17.15 -34.98 -15.05
C GLY A 91 -15.85 -34.93 -14.24
N ALA A 92 -15.59 -33.88 -13.47
CA ALA A 92 -14.40 -33.80 -12.65
C ALA A 92 -14.47 -34.75 -11.44
N PRO A 93 -13.33 -35.36 -11.04
CA PRO A 93 -13.28 -36.24 -9.86
C PRO A 93 -13.81 -35.49 -8.61
N THR A 94 -14.61 -36.19 -7.80
CA THR A 94 -15.20 -35.59 -6.57
C THR A 94 -14.17 -34.95 -5.66
N GLY A 95 -12.99 -35.60 -5.50
CA GLY A 95 -11.88 -35.07 -4.71
C GLY A 95 -11.32 -33.74 -5.25
N ALA A 96 -11.26 -33.58 -6.58
CA ALA A 96 -10.82 -32.34 -7.22
C ALA A 96 -11.83 -31.21 -6.97
N ARG A 97 -13.12 -31.50 -7.08
CA ARG A 97 -14.20 -30.53 -6.80
C ARG A 97 -14.20 -30.08 -5.35
N VAL A 98 -14.04 -31.00 -4.40
CA VAL A 98 -13.94 -30.68 -2.97
C VAL A 98 -12.69 -29.87 -2.67
N SER A 99 -11.53 -30.21 -3.27
CA SER A 99 -10.29 -29.45 -3.10
C SER A 99 -10.40 -28.03 -3.64
N ALA A 100 -11.02 -27.85 -4.82
CA ALA A 100 -11.27 -26.54 -5.40
C ALA A 100 -12.16 -25.68 -4.49
N ALA A 101 -13.27 -26.26 -3.99
CA ALA A 101 -14.17 -25.57 -3.06
C ALA A 101 -13.46 -25.14 -1.76
N ARG A 102 -12.61 -26.02 -1.19
CA ARG A 102 -11.81 -25.68 -0.02
C ARG A 102 -10.85 -24.54 -0.31
N CYS A 103 -10.14 -24.57 -1.44
CA CYS A 103 -9.22 -23.50 -1.83
C CYS A 103 -9.92 -22.14 -1.93
N VAL A 104 -11.11 -22.09 -2.52
CA VAL A 104 -11.93 -20.86 -2.62
C VAL A 104 -12.33 -20.36 -1.22
N LEU A 105 -12.83 -21.26 -0.35
CA LEU A 105 -13.26 -20.89 1.00
C LEU A 105 -12.09 -20.40 1.87
N GLU A 106 -10.94 -21.07 1.82
CA GLU A 106 -9.74 -20.66 2.55
C GLU A 106 -9.21 -19.29 2.06
N SER A 107 -9.21 -19.08 0.75
CA SER A 107 -8.79 -17.80 0.16
C SER A 107 -9.74 -16.67 0.54
N ALA A 108 -11.05 -16.90 0.47
CA ALA A 108 -12.05 -15.93 0.88
C ALA A 108 -11.90 -15.56 2.36
N SER A 109 -11.73 -16.54 3.25
CA SER A 109 -11.55 -16.31 4.68
C SER A 109 -10.31 -15.46 4.98
N ARG A 110 -9.20 -15.68 4.26
CA ARG A 110 -7.99 -14.85 4.42
C ARG A 110 -8.21 -13.42 3.93
N ILE A 111 -8.92 -13.23 2.81
CA ILE A 111 -9.24 -11.89 2.29
C ILE A 111 -10.11 -11.13 3.29
N PHE A 112 -11.16 -11.74 3.84
CA PHE A 112 -12.02 -11.12 4.84
C PHE A 112 -11.25 -10.75 6.11
N ALA A 113 -10.36 -11.64 6.59
CA ALA A 113 -9.52 -11.35 7.75
C ALA A 113 -8.58 -10.15 7.53
N LEU A 114 -8.00 -10.03 6.32
CA LEU A 114 -7.15 -8.90 5.95
C LEU A 114 -7.98 -7.60 5.87
N GLN A 115 -9.17 -7.63 5.28
CA GLN A 115 -10.06 -6.47 5.20
C GLN A 115 -10.49 -5.98 6.58
N ASP A 116 -10.87 -6.91 7.50
CA ASP A 116 -11.20 -6.56 8.88
C ASP A 116 -10.00 -5.91 9.59
N LEU A 117 -8.80 -6.46 9.42
CA LEU A 117 -7.58 -5.90 10.00
C LEU A 117 -7.29 -4.49 9.45
N THR A 118 -7.41 -4.30 8.13
CA THR A 118 -7.21 -2.99 7.50
C THR A 118 -8.19 -1.96 8.03
N ALA A 119 -9.49 -2.30 8.10
CA ALA A 119 -10.51 -1.42 8.63
C ALA A 119 -10.26 -1.04 10.11
N ARG A 120 -9.74 -1.98 10.91
CA ARG A 120 -9.38 -1.71 12.31
C ARG A 120 -8.16 -0.82 12.43
N VAL A 121 -7.16 -0.97 11.56
CA VAL A 121 -5.99 -0.08 11.51
C VAL A 121 -6.42 1.33 11.12
N GLU A 122 -7.21 1.48 10.07
CA GLU A 122 -7.74 2.77 9.64
C GLU A 122 -8.56 3.47 10.74
N ALA A 123 -9.39 2.71 11.46
CA ALA A 123 -10.15 3.24 12.59
C ALA A 123 -9.24 3.69 13.74
N LEU A 124 -8.13 2.99 13.99
CA LEU A 124 -7.14 3.39 15.00
C LEU A 124 -6.32 4.60 14.56
N GLU A 125 -5.94 4.69 13.28
CA GLU A 125 -5.23 5.85 12.73
C GLU A 125 -6.11 7.11 12.70
N ALA A 126 -7.41 6.96 12.47
CA ALA A 126 -8.39 8.04 12.53
C ALA A 126 -8.76 8.45 13.98
N PHE A 127 -8.34 7.67 14.99
CA PHE A 127 -8.68 7.93 16.37
C PHE A 127 -7.83 9.07 16.95
N ASP A 128 -8.46 10.22 17.18
CA ASP A 128 -7.83 11.36 17.84
C ASP A 128 -7.79 11.14 19.36
N VAL A 129 -6.60 10.80 19.85
CA VAL A 129 -6.34 10.57 21.29
C VAL A 129 -6.58 11.82 22.13
N ASP A 130 -6.32 13.00 21.59
CA ASP A 130 -6.46 14.26 22.33
C ASP A 130 -7.93 14.68 22.42
N GLU A 131 -8.72 14.51 21.37
CA GLU A 131 -10.18 14.68 21.43
C GLU A 131 -10.82 13.70 22.42
N TRP A 132 -10.40 12.44 22.42
CA TRP A 132 -10.88 11.45 23.38
C TRP A 132 -10.57 11.83 24.84
N LYS A 133 -9.35 12.31 25.13
CA LYS A 133 -8.96 12.75 26.47
C LYS A 133 -9.80 13.94 26.93
N GLN A 134 -10.04 14.90 26.07
CA GLN A 134 -10.87 16.07 26.38
C GLN A 134 -12.32 15.65 26.67
N THR A 135 -12.90 14.82 25.83
CA THR A 135 -14.27 14.28 26.02
C THR A 135 -14.39 13.48 27.31
N ARG A 136 -13.40 12.64 27.62
CA ARG A 136 -13.36 11.87 28.86
C ARG A 136 -13.24 12.76 30.10
N ALA A 137 -12.38 13.77 30.05
CA ALA A 137 -12.24 14.73 31.16
C ALA A 137 -13.53 15.50 31.41
N ALA A 138 -14.20 15.97 30.34
CA ALA A 138 -15.49 16.66 30.45
C ALA A 138 -16.58 15.76 31.06
N ARG A 139 -16.65 14.48 30.68
CA ARG A 139 -17.60 13.52 31.25
C ARG A 139 -17.34 13.27 32.75
N LEU A 140 -16.09 13.12 33.16
CA LEU A 140 -15.72 12.94 34.55
C LEU A 140 -16.07 14.16 35.41
N GLN A 141 -15.87 15.37 34.88
CA GLN A 141 -16.28 16.61 35.58
C GLN A 141 -17.79 16.71 35.71
N ALA A 142 -18.55 16.34 34.66
CA ALA A 142 -20.01 16.34 34.73
C ALA A 142 -20.56 15.35 35.77
N VAL A 143 -19.97 14.16 35.88
CA VAL A 143 -20.33 13.16 36.90
C VAL A 143 -20.03 13.68 38.32
N ALA A 144 -18.83 14.25 38.52
CA ALA A 144 -18.47 14.82 39.84
C ALA A 144 -19.39 15.98 40.26
N ALA A 145 -19.83 16.80 39.29
CA ALA A 145 -20.77 17.90 39.55
C ALA A 145 -22.17 17.39 39.97
N LEU A 146 -22.59 16.22 39.46
CA LEU A 146 -23.87 15.60 39.84
C LEU A 146 -23.80 14.96 41.23
N GLU A 147 -22.67 14.36 41.61
CA GLU A 147 -22.47 13.74 42.93
C GLU A 147 -22.29 14.79 44.01
N GLY A 148 -21.64 15.93 43.73
CA GLY A 148 -21.46 17.01 44.72
C GLY A 148 -22.70 17.89 44.96
N GLY A 149 -23.77 17.72 44.20
CA GLY A 149 -25.03 18.46 44.37
C GLY A 149 -26.10 17.78 45.21
N GLN A 150 -25.80 16.63 45.86
CA GLN A 150 -26.78 15.88 46.66
C GLN A 150 -26.60 16.04 48.17
N ASP A 151 -25.69 16.89 48.64
CA ASP A 151 -25.39 17.09 50.07
C ASP A 151 -25.92 18.44 50.66
N ASP A 152 -26.96 19.07 50.05
CA ASP A 152 -27.64 20.23 50.62
C ASP A 152 -29.12 19.94 50.93
#